data_c828d93de46c57cff9f1b0b856041182
#
_entry.id   c828d93de46c57cff9f1b0b856041182
#
_cell.length_a   1.000
_cell.length_b   1.000
_cell.length_c   1.000
_cell.angle_alpha   90.00
_cell.angle_beta   90.00
_cell.angle_gamma   90.00
#
_symmetry.space_group_name_H-M   'P 1'
#
loop_
_entity.id
_entity.type
_entity.pdbx_description
1 polymer ?
#
loop_
_entity_poly.entity_id
_entity_poly.type
_entity_poly.pdbx_seq_one_letter_code
_entity_poly.pdbx_strand_id
1 'polypeptide(L)'
;MDIVGIIESFGGLSLSEGEKRAYEAPYPSGKYKAGPHVWPYLIPTQLSENEKYWVDVYENWEKPFLVAFGENERITIGMKDDFLERIPNPTVITLKGASHFVQEEVGPELAKIIDDFIKNNP
;
A
#
# COMPACT_ATOMS: atom_id res chain seq x y z
N MET A 1 -21.27 -0.82 -0.16
CA MET A 1 -19.89 -1.16 0.08
C MET A 1 -19.58 -0.97 1.57
N ASP A 2 -19.04 -1.97 2.22
CA ASP A 2 -18.62 -1.96 3.61
C ASP A 2 -17.11 -1.65 3.67
N ILE A 3 -16.76 -0.40 4.00
CA ILE A 3 -15.37 0.08 4.03
C ILE A 3 -14.60 -0.59 5.19
N VAL A 4 -15.21 -0.61 6.39
CA VAL A 4 -14.59 -1.20 7.58
C VAL A 4 -14.34 -2.68 7.39
N GLY A 5 -15.35 -3.43 6.92
CA GLY A 5 -15.21 -4.86 6.65
C GLY A 5 -14.13 -5.19 5.64
N ILE A 6 -13.90 -4.35 4.62
CA ILE A 6 -12.80 -4.51 3.66
C ILE A 6 -11.45 -4.33 4.36
N ILE A 7 -11.30 -3.27 5.17
CA ILE A 7 -10.03 -2.99 5.87
C ILE A 7 -9.70 -4.12 6.85
N GLU A 8 -10.65 -4.53 7.67
CA GLU A 8 -10.47 -5.63 8.63
C GLU A 8 -10.12 -6.96 7.92
N SER A 9 -10.82 -7.25 6.81
CA SER A 9 -10.61 -8.49 6.04
C SER A 9 -9.25 -8.53 5.34
N PHE A 10 -8.82 -7.42 4.73
CA PHE A 10 -7.55 -7.36 3.98
C PHE A 10 -6.35 -7.17 4.90
N GLY A 11 -6.52 -6.45 6.01
CA GLY A 11 -5.50 -6.30 7.03
C GLY A 11 -5.38 -7.50 7.98
N GLY A 12 -6.39 -8.36 8.06
CA GLY A 12 -6.42 -9.43 9.06
C GLY A 12 -6.44 -8.89 10.49
N LEU A 13 -7.00 -7.69 10.70
CA LEU A 13 -7.01 -6.94 11.95
C LEU A 13 -8.44 -6.64 12.42
N SER A 14 -8.58 -6.19 13.65
CA SER A 14 -9.84 -5.70 14.21
C SER A 14 -9.67 -4.24 14.62
N LEU A 15 -10.42 -3.36 13.98
CA LEU A 15 -10.42 -1.94 14.30
C LEU A 15 -11.21 -1.66 15.58
N SER A 16 -10.74 -0.72 16.40
CA SER A 16 -11.52 -0.16 17.49
C SER A 16 -12.74 0.62 16.97
N GLU A 17 -13.74 0.82 17.80
CA GLU A 17 -14.92 1.61 17.44
C GLU A 17 -14.60 3.05 17.04
N GLY A 18 -13.50 3.62 17.53
CA GLY A 18 -12.99 4.92 17.15
C GLY A 18 -12.46 4.93 15.71
N GLU A 19 -11.64 3.95 15.37
CA GLU A 19 -11.07 3.77 14.04
C GLU A 19 -12.15 3.47 13.00
N LYS A 20 -13.12 2.60 13.32
CA LYS A 20 -14.28 2.33 12.45
C LYS A 20 -15.02 3.61 12.09
N ARG A 21 -15.31 4.45 13.10
CA ARG A 21 -15.95 5.76 12.86
C ARG A 21 -15.08 6.69 12.03
N ALA A 22 -13.77 6.68 12.21
CA ALA A 22 -12.85 7.49 11.41
C ALA A 22 -12.87 7.07 9.93
N TYR A 23 -12.83 5.77 9.65
CA TYR A 23 -12.91 5.26 8.28
C TYR A 23 -14.27 5.50 7.60
N GLU A 24 -15.36 5.48 8.35
CA GLU A 24 -16.69 5.78 7.80
C GLU A 24 -16.99 7.29 7.71
N ALA A 25 -16.28 8.15 8.43
CA ALA A 25 -16.54 9.58 8.47
C ALA A 25 -16.58 10.29 7.09
N PRO A 26 -15.73 9.94 6.10
CA PRO A 26 -15.80 10.52 4.76
C PRO A 26 -17.07 10.12 3.98
N TYR A 27 -17.82 9.14 4.44
CA TYR A 27 -18.93 8.51 3.71
C TYR A 27 -20.27 8.62 4.44
N PRO A 28 -20.84 9.83 4.60
CA PRO A 28 -22.07 10.04 5.37
C PRO A 28 -23.31 9.38 4.75
N SER A 29 -23.24 8.92 3.50
CA SER A 29 -24.25 8.05 2.87
C SER A 29 -23.63 7.23 1.73
N GLY A 30 -24.39 6.23 1.25
CA GLY A 30 -23.93 5.32 0.18
C GLY A 30 -23.47 6.01 -1.11
N LYS A 31 -24.02 7.18 -1.44
CA LYS A 31 -23.61 7.94 -2.64
C LYS A 31 -22.15 8.45 -2.57
N TYR A 32 -21.62 8.68 -1.37
CA TYR A 32 -20.24 9.11 -1.17
C TYR A 32 -19.24 7.94 -1.32
N LYS A 33 -19.71 6.70 -1.35
CA LYS A 33 -18.89 5.49 -1.57
C LYS A 33 -18.69 5.14 -3.05
N ALA A 34 -19.11 5.98 -3.99
CA ALA A 34 -18.99 5.73 -5.43
C ALA A 34 -17.51 5.60 -5.86
N GLY A 35 -16.62 6.47 -5.38
CA GLY A 35 -15.19 6.41 -5.67
C GLY A 35 -14.55 5.09 -5.25
N PRO A 36 -14.57 4.72 -3.97
CA PRO A 36 -14.05 3.43 -3.50
C PRO A 36 -14.69 2.22 -4.20
N HIS A 37 -15.97 2.32 -4.59
CA HIS A 37 -16.66 1.22 -5.29
C HIS A 37 -16.15 1.01 -6.72
N VAL A 38 -15.84 2.08 -7.42
CA VAL A 38 -15.41 2.03 -8.84
C VAL A 38 -13.91 1.77 -8.98
N TRP A 39 -13.09 2.24 -8.04
CA TRP A 39 -11.65 2.22 -8.15
C TRP A 39 -11.03 0.86 -8.48
N PRO A 40 -11.42 -0.26 -7.83
CA PRO A 40 -10.87 -1.57 -8.18
C PRO A 40 -11.08 -1.98 -9.64
N TYR A 41 -12.18 -1.52 -10.26
CA TYR A 41 -12.46 -1.79 -11.68
C TYR A 41 -11.62 -0.95 -12.64
N LEU A 42 -11.04 0.16 -12.17
CA LEU A 42 -10.19 1.01 -12.98
C LEU A 42 -8.74 0.50 -13.06
N ILE A 43 -8.28 -0.25 -12.06
CA ILE A 43 -6.90 -0.77 -12.00
C ILE A 43 -6.51 -1.48 -13.32
N PRO A 44 -7.27 -2.46 -13.85
CA PRO A 44 -6.87 -3.17 -15.06
C PRO A 44 -7.03 -2.34 -16.35
N THR A 45 -7.67 -1.18 -16.32
CA THR A 45 -7.93 -0.38 -17.53
C THR A 45 -6.73 0.42 -18.01
N GLN A 46 -5.70 0.58 -17.19
CA GLN A 46 -4.52 1.41 -17.48
C GLN A 46 -3.21 0.62 -17.49
N LEU A 47 -3.25 -0.69 -17.61
CA LEU A 47 -2.06 -1.55 -17.52
C LEU A 47 -1.00 -1.18 -18.56
N SER A 48 -1.37 -0.91 -19.81
CA SER A 48 -0.43 -0.56 -20.87
C SER A 48 0.20 0.83 -20.69
N GLU A 49 -0.52 1.77 -20.08
CA GLU A 49 0.01 3.10 -19.76
C GLU A 49 0.92 3.05 -18.54
N ASN A 50 0.51 2.31 -17.52
CA ASN A 50 1.33 2.07 -16.32
C ASN A 50 2.64 1.36 -16.67
N GLU A 51 2.64 0.43 -17.64
CA GLU A 51 3.87 -0.22 -18.12
C GLU A 51 4.86 0.77 -18.73
N LYS A 52 4.42 1.80 -19.42
CA LYS A 52 5.32 2.86 -19.91
C LYS A 52 5.98 3.60 -18.76
N TYR A 53 5.25 3.91 -17.68
CA TYR A 53 5.84 4.55 -16.52
C TYR A 53 6.85 3.65 -15.79
N TRP A 54 6.63 2.33 -15.78
CA TRP A 54 7.63 1.40 -15.28
C TRP A 54 8.93 1.52 -16.07
N VAL A 55 8.87 1.40 -17.40
CA VAL A 55 10.04 1.45 -18.27
C VAL A 55 10.69 2.84 -18.27
N ASP A 56 9.90 3.90 -18.40
CA ASP A 56 10.44 5.26 -18.59
C ASP A 56 10.96 5.89 -17.27
N VAL A 57 10.40 5.49 -16.12
CA VAL A 57 10.70 6.13 -14.84
C VAL A 57 11.35 5.15 -13.86
N TYR A 58 10.65 4.08 -13.50
CA TYR A 58 11.07 3.24 -12.38
C TYR A 58 12.29 2.37 -12.70
N GLU A 59 12.41 1.83 -13.89
CA GLU A 59 13.59 1.05 -14.31
C GLU A 59 14.85 1.91 -14.47
N ASN A 60 14.68 3.23 -14.63
CA ASN A 60 15.75 4.21 -14.72
C ASN A 60 15.88 5.07 -13.45
N TRP A 61 15.32 4.62 -12.33
CA TRP A 61 15.34 5.38 -11.09
C TRP A 61 16.73 5.37 -10.44
N GLU A 62 17.36 6.53 -10.35
CA GLU A 62 18.72 6.68 -9.83
C GLU A 62 18.77 7.12 -8.35
N LYS A 63 17.63 7.49 -7.76
CA LYS A 63 17.57 7.94 -6.36
C LYS A 63 17.31 6.76 -5.43
N PRO A 64 17.61 6.91 -4.13
CA PRO A 64 17.25 5.89 -3.15
C PRO A 64 15.77 5.50 -3.22
N PHE A 65 15.48 4.22 -3.16
CA PHE A 65 14.13 3.67 -3.24
C PHE A 65 13.90 2.66 -2.12
N LEU A 66 12.85 2.83 -1.34
CA LEU A 66 12.47 1.90 -0.26
C LEU A 66 11.27 1.06 -0.68
N VAL A 67 11.43 -0.25 -0.66
CA VAL A 67 10.38 -1.24 -0.87
C VAL A 67 10.06 -1.89 0.48
N ALA A 68 8.90 -1.58 1.04
CA ALA A 68 8.45 -2.12 2.32
C ALA A 68 7.10 -2.84 2.15
N PHE A 69 7.06 -4.13 2.44
CA PHE A 69 5.86 -4.97 2.32
C PHE A 69 5.61 -5.75 3.60
N GLY A 70 4.33 -5.97 3.91
CA GLY A 70 3.93 -6.88 4.97
C GLY A 70 4.33 -8.33 4.66
N GLU A 71 4.77 -9.07 5.67
CA GLU A 71 5.12 -10.50 5.54
C GLU A 71 3.93 -11.36 5.07
N ASN A 72 2.72 -10.97 5.49
CA ASN A 72 1.48 -11.68 5.19
C ASN A 72 0.64 -10.99 4.10
N GLU A 73 1.27 -10.16 3.25
CA GLU A 73 0.58 -9.50 2.14
C GLU A 73 -0.03 -10.53 1.19
N ARG A 74 -1.34 -10.40 0.91
CA ARG A 74 -2.10 -11.35 0.08
C ARG A 74 -2.89 -10.70 -1.06
N ILE A 75 -3.02 -9.39 -1.05
CA ILE A 75 -3.83 -8.65 -2.02
C ILE A 75 -2.98 -8.28 -3.24
N THR A 76 -1.77 -7.80 -2.99
CA THR A 76 -0.82 -7.37 -4.02
C THR A 76 0.31 -8.39 -4.20
N ILE A 77 -0.05 -9.69 -4.16
CA ILE A 77 0.88 -10.81 -4.39
C ILE A 77 1.61 -10.62 -5.74
N GLY A 78 2.93 -10.72 -5.69
CA GLY A 78 3.78 -10.53 -6.87
C GLY A 78 4.25 -9.09 -7.08
N MET A 79 3.52 -8.07 -6.66
CA MET A 79 3.98 -6.68 -6.84
C MET A 79 5.31 -6.39 -6.14
N LYS A 80 5.60 -7.03 -5.00
CA LYS A 80 6.91 -6.91 -4.37
C LYS A 80 8.02 -7.37 -5.30
N ASP A 81 7.83 -8.50 -5.96
CA ASP A 81 8.82 -9.08 -6.87
C ASP A 81 9.02 -8.19 -8.09
N ASP A 82 7.93 -7.61 -8.64
CA ASP A 82 8.02 -6.60 -9.72
C ASP A 82 8.91 -5.41 -9.32
N PHE A 83 8.76 -4.88 -8.09
CA PHE A 83 9.62 -3.81 -7.60
C PHE A 83 11.09 -4.26 -7.47
N LEU A 84 11.34 -5.48 -6.98
CA LEU A 84 12.70 -6.01 -6.81
C LEU A 84 13.41 -6.28 -8.13
N GLU A 85 12.67 -6.69 -9.14
CA GLU A 85 13.22 -7.01 -10.46
C GLU A 85 13.46 -5.75 -11.30
N ARG A 86 12.65 -4.72 -11.13
CA ARG A 86 12.61 -3.57 -12.03
C ARG A 86 13.22 -2.28 -11.47
N ILE A 87 13.24 -2.09 -10.16
CA ILE A 87 13.87 -0.91 -9.54
C ILE A 87 15.35 -1.16 -9.32
N PRO A 88 16.26 -0.30 -9.79
CA PRO A 88 17.69 -0.44 -9.53
C PRO A 88 18.02 -0.32 -8.05
N ASN A 89 18.61 -1.37 -7.46
CA ASN A 89 19.16 -1.39 -6.09
C ASN A 89 18.21 -0.87 -4.99
N PRO A 90 16.97 -1.36 -4.87
CA PRO A 90 16.06 -0.89 -3.84
C PRO A 90 16.51 -1.36 -2.44
N THR A 91 16.28 -0.54 -1.43
CA THR A 91 16.33 -0.98 -0.04
C THR A 91 15.06 -1.77 0.26
N VAL A 92 15.19 -3.01 0.72
CA VAL A 92 14.05 -3.92 0.90
C VAL A 92 13.82 -4.21 2.37
N ILE A 93 12.60 -4.00 2.84
CA ILE A 93 12.16 -4.31 4.21
C ILE A 93 10.92 -5.19 4.15
N THR A 94 10.93 -6.27 4.92
CA THR A 94 9.74 -7.09 5.18
C THR A 94 9.24 -6.79 6.60
N LEU A 95 8.02 -6.27 6.70
CA LEU A 95 7.37 -5.93 7.96
C LEU A 95 6.76 -7.19 8.58
N LYS A 96 7.36 -7.68 9.64
CA LYS A 96 6.96 -8.95 10.28
C LYS A 96 5.55 -8.88 10.84
N GLY A 97 4.77 -9.92 10.58
CA GLY A 97 3.40 -10.06 11.07
C GLY A 97 2.38 -9.15 10.38
N ALA A 98 2.81 -8.15 9.61
CA ALA A 98 1.92 -7.24 8.92
C ALA A 98 1.39 -7.84 7.60
N SER A 99 0.21 -7.42 7.19
CA SER A 99 -0.46 -7.81 5.95
C SER A 99 -0.65 -6.61 5.01
N HIS A 100 -1.84 -6.36 4.49
CA HIS A 100 -2.06 -5.35 3.45
C HIS A 100 -2.05 -3.90 4.00
N PHE A 101 -2.66 -3.68 5.16
CA PHE A 101 -2.75 -2.34 5.76
C PHE A 101 -1.65 -2.12 6.80
N VAL A 102 -0.40 -2.17 6.34
CA VAL A 102 0.80 -2.06 7.18
C VAL A 102 0.81 -0.83 8.10
N GLN A 103 0.20 0.27 7.68
CA GLN A 103 0.10 1.51 8.48
C GLN A 103 -0.78 1.34 9.72
N GLU A 104 -1.80 0.47 9.67
CA GLU A 104 -2.67 0.16 10.80
C GLU A 104 -2.03 -0.89 11.73
N GLU A 105 -1.30 -1.84 11.15
CA GLU A 105 -0.78 -3.00 11.87
C GLU A 105 0.55 -2.70 12.57
N VAL A 106 1.47 -2.02 11.87
CA VAL A 106 2.84 -1.74 12.33
C VAL A 106 3.26 -0.29 12.06
N GLY A 107 2.31 0.65 12.09
CA GLY A 107 2.53 2.05 11.76
C GLY A 107 3.73 2.71 12.45
N PRO A 108 3.92 2.59 13.78
CA PRO A 108 5.09 3.15 14.46
C PRO A 108 6.42 2.58 13.99
N GLU A 109 6.49 1.27 13.69
CA GLU A 109 7.68 0.62 13.16
C GLU A 109 7.95 1.10 11.73
N LEU A 110 6.92 1.14 10.87
CA LEU A 110 7.03 1.66 9.52
C LEU A 110 7.48 3.11 9.49
N ALA A 111 6.94 3.96 10.36
CA ALA A 111 7.35 5.37 10.46
C ALA A 111 8.84 5.51 10.83
N LYS A 112 9.33 4.68 11.76
CA LYS A 112 10.75 4.66 12.10
C LYS A 112 11.63 4.21 10.93
N ILE A 113 11.22 3.18 10.20
CA ILE A 113 11.94 2.69 9.01
C ILE A 113 12.05 3.78 7.95
N ILE A 114 10.95 4.51 7.69
CA ILE A 114 10.92 5.61 6.72
C ILE A 114 11.84 6.76 7.18
N ASP A 115 11.77 7.14 8.45
CA ASP A 115 12.63 8.19 9.03
C ASP A 115 14.12 7.84 8.93
N ASP A 116 14.47 6.61 9.31
CA ASP A 116 15.85 6.11 9.20
C ASP A 116 16.31 6.05 7.73
N PHE A 117 15.44 5.63 6.81
CA PHE A 117 15.74 5.61 5.38
C PHE A 117 16.04 7.02 4.84
N ILE A 118 15.19 8.01 5.17
CA ILE A 118 15.39 9.40 4.73
C ILE A 118 16.69 9.98 5.30
N LYS A 119 16.99 9.73 6.57
CA LYS A 119 18.24 10.22 7.22
C LYS A 119 19.50 9.64 6.62
N ASN A 120 19.45 8.39 6.17
CA ASN A 120 20.59 7.70 5.59
C ASN A 120 20.76 7.96 4.08
N ASN A 121 19.81 8.64 3.46
CA ASN A 121 19.79 8.96 2.02
C ASN A 121 19.44 10.45 1.79
N PRO A 122 20.29 11.37 2.25
CA PRO A 122 20.05 12.81 2.17
C PRO A 122 19.98 13.36 0.73
#